data_693167501f6211b584c8fde2dd6359bb
#
_entry.id   693167501f6211b584c8fde2dd6359bb
#
_cell.length_a   1.000
_cell.length_b   1.000
_cell.length_c   1.000
_cell.angle_alpha   90.00
_cell.angle_beta   90.00
_cell.angle_gamma   90.00
#
_symmetry.space_group_name_H-M   'P 1'
#
loop_
_entity.id
_entity.type
_entity.pdbx_description
1 polymer ?
#
loop_
_entity_poly.entity_id
_entity_poly.type
_entity_poly.pdbx_seq_one_letter_code
_entity_poly.pdbx_strand_id
1 'polypeptide(L)'
;MLSYYATHPQSYYRTGIPNPDFPGIARFFRQLAVPAALPIHFTGAGGNIGAGKYNDGSPENRLALAERLADGMRRAWENTRRQPIAAGDVSWTIEPVALPPAKHLAIEKLEALLQRGEPAFAAQGDASKLAWLRRCRAGHKIDIVCLGLGRARILHLPGETFVEYQLAAKAARPDLFVAVAGYGDYAPWYVGTAIAYEQGGYETSPPASNVGPEVEGVLMAAIRKLLQNGK
;
A
#
# COMPACT_ATOMS: atom_id res chain seq x y z
N MET A 1 -3.14 6.88 17.94
CA MET A 1 -4.26 6.33 17.13
C MET A 1 -3.71 5.98 15.76
N LEU A 2 -3.84 4.71 15.32
CA LEU A 2 -3.46 4.29 13.98
C LEU A 2 -4.72 4.16 13.13
N SER A 3 -4.68 4.64 11.89
CA SER A 3 -5.76 4.53 10.91
C SER A 3 -5.23 3.98 9.58
N TYR A 4 -6.04 3.17 8.92
CA TYR A 4 -5.72 2.49 7.66
C TYR A 4 -6.89 2.68 6.70
N TYR A 5 -6.62 3.21 5.52
CA TYR A 5 -7.65 3.44 4.51
C TYR A 5 -7.10 3.18 3.11
N ALA A 6 -7.73 2.25 2.39
CA ALA A 6 -7.29 1.86 1.05
C ALA A 6 -7.86 2.83 0.02
N THR A 7 -7.09 3.86 -0.33
CA THR A 7 -7.41 4.79 -1.42
C THR A 7 -6.18 5.61 -1.79
N HIS A 8 -6.10 6.05 -3.03
CA HIS A 8 -5.12 7.06 -3.43
C HIS A 8 -5.49 8.43 -2.86
N PRO A 9 -4.59 9.10 -2.12
CA PRO A 9 -4.79 10.47 -1.67
C PRO A 9 -4.42 11.44 -2.80
N GLN A 10 -5.36 11.76 -3.66
CA GLN A 10 -5.15 12.50 -4.92
C GLN A 10 -6.02 13.74 -5.07
N SER A 11 -6.60 14.28 -3.97
CA SER A 11 -7.45 15.47 -4.07
C SER A 11 -6.67 16.77 -4.37
N TYR A 12 -5.36 16.76 -4.18
CA TYR A 12 -4.43 17.84 -4.55
C TYR A 12 -3.51 17.44 -5.71
N TYR A 13 -3.89 16.47 -6.51
CA TYR A 13 -3.06 15.95 -7.58
C TYR A 13 -2.68 17.06 -8.58
N ARG A 14 -1.40 17.08 -8.95
CA ARG A 14 -0.80 18.05 -9.91
C ARG A 14 -0.93 19.54 -9.52
N THR A 15 -1.14 19.87 -8.26
CA THR A 15 -1.12 21.28 -7.82
C THR A 15 0.29 21.87 -7.77
N GLY A 16 1.33 21.04 -7.83
CA GLY A 16 2.73 21.47 -7.70
C GLY A 16 3.14 21.89 -6.29
N ILE A 17 2.29 21.70 -5.31
CA ILE A 17 2.53 22.08 -3.90
C ILE A 17 2.58 20.81 -3.05
N PRO A 18 3.70 20.55 -2.31
CA PRO A 18 3.73 19.48 -1.32
C PRO A 18 2.64 19.68 -0.28
N ASN A 19 1.79 18.68 -0.10
CA ASN A 19 0.71 18.71 0.88
C ASN A 19 0.38 17.29 1.35
N PRO A 20 -0.21 17.13 2.55
CA PRO A 20 -0.54 15.83 3.11
C PRO A 20 -1.88 15.28 2.59
N ASP A 21 -2.50 15.92 1.61
CA ASP A 21 -3.80 15.60 1.03
C ASP A 21 -4.92 15.44 2.08
N PHE A 22 -6.09 14.95 1.70
CA PHE A 22 -7.22 14.81 2.63
C PHE A 22 -6.92 13.92 3.86
N PRO A 23 -6.05 12.89 3.80
CA PRO A 23 -5.70 12.13 5.01
C PRO A 23 -4.93 12.96 6.05
N GLY A 24 -4.05 13.85 5.61
CA GLY A 24 -3.34 14.76 6.50
C GLY A 24 -4.26 15.77 7.16
N ILE A 25 -5.22 16.33 6.41
CA ILE A 25 -6.24 17.26 6.95
C ILE A 25 -7.13 16.51 7.96
N ALA A 26 -7.57 15.28 7.63
CA ALA A 26 -8.35 14.46 8.55
C ALA A 26 -7.60 14.16 9.86
N ARG A 27 -6.30 13.87 9.79
CA ARG A 27 -5.44 13.70 10.96
C ARG A 27 -5.37 14.97 11.80
N PHE A 28 -5.24 16.13 11.16
CA PHE A 28 -5.23 17.42 11.85
C PHE A 28 -6.54 17.64 12.62
N PHE A 29 -7.70 17.41 12.02
CA PHE A 29 -8.99 17.49 12.71
C PHE A 29 -9.07 16.52 13.91
N ARG A 30 -8.55 15.31 13.77
CA ARG A 30 -8.51 14.34 14.88
C ARG A 30 -7.55 14.77 15.98
N GLN A 31 -6.42 15.36 15.66
CA GLN A 31 -5.47 15.88 16.64
C GLN A 31 -6.07 17.02 17.47
N LEU A 32 -6.82 17.92 16.83
CA LEU A 32 -7.53 18.99 17.53
C LEU A 32 -8.62 18.44 18.46
N ALA A 33 -9.37 17.43 18.01
CA ALA A 33 -10.45 16.83 18.80
C ALA A 33 -9.97 15.93 19.94
N VAL A 34 -8.77 15.32 19.84
CA VAL A 34 -8.18 14.43 20.84
C VAL A 34 -6.70 14.77 21.01
N PRO A 35 -6.35 15.88 21.68
CA PRO A 35 -4.96 16.35 21.77
C PRO A 35 -4.00 15.36 22.44
N ALA A 36 -4.50 14.49 23.31
CA ALA A 36 -3.72 13.48 24.02
C ALA A 36 -3.32 12.26 23.14
N ALA A 37 -3.85 12.16 21.92
CA ALA A 37 -3.56 11.04 21.02
C ALA A 37 -2.89 11.55 19.74
N LEU A 38 -1.73 10.99 19.40
CA LEU A 38 -1.09 11.22 18.09
C LEU A 38 -1.79 10.39 17.02
N PRO A 39 -2.49 11.00 16.04
CA PRO A 39 -3.05 10.28 14.90
C PRO A 39 -1.99 10.02 13.84
N ILE A 40 -1.82 8.75 13.46
CA ILE A 40 -0.96 8.29 12.38
C ILE A 40 -1.83 7.58 11.36
N HIS A 41 -1.62 7.88 10.07
CA HIS A 41 -2.37 7.29 8.98
C HIS A 41 -1.45 6.47 8.07
N PHE A 42 -1.92 5.31 7.66
CA PHE A 42 -1.32 4.47 6.64
C PHE A 42 -2.29 4.29 5.48
N THR A 43 -1.80 4.43 4.27
CA THR A 43 -2.54 4.02 3.08
C THR A 43 -2.58 2.49 3.05
N GLY A 44 -3.77 1.94 2.89
CA GLY A 44 -3.98 0.50 2.73
C GLY A 44 -3.63 0.01 1.32
N ALA A 45 -4.06 -1.19 0.98
CA ALA A 45 -3.96 -1.72 -0.38
C ALA A 45 -4.93 -0.96 -1.29
N GLY A 46 -4.47 0.14 -1.86
CA GLY A 46 -5.28 1.10 -2.61
C GLY A 46 -4.88 1.26 -4.08
N GLY A 47 -4.06 0.34 -4.62
CA GLY A 47 -3.50 0.48 -5.96
C GLY A 47 -4.55 0.69 -7.05
N ASN A 48 -5.71 0.07 -6.93
CA ASN A 48 -6.85 0.24 -7.86
C ASN A 48 -8.01 1.05 -7.26
N ILE A 49 -7.79 1.80 -6.17
CA ILE A 49 -8.83 2.57 -5.50
C ILE A 49 -8.51 4.05 -5.54
N GLY A 50 -9.36 4.83 -6.19
CA GLY A 50 -9.40 6.29 -6.11
C GLY A 50 -10.50 6.80 -5.18
N ALA A 51 -10.55 8.12 -4.99
CA ALA A 51 -11.60 8.78 -4.19
C ALA A 51 -12.96 8.85 -4.91
N GLY A 52 -13.11 8.13 -6.02
CA GLY A 52 -14.34 8.03 -6.81
C GLY A 52 -14.83 9.38 -7.32
N LYS A 53 -16.12 9.65 -7.19
CA LYS A 53 -16.76 10.88 -7.65
C LYS A 53 -16.24 12.18 -6.99
N TYR A 54 -15.48 12.07 -5.93
CA TYR A 54 -14.86 13.22 -5.25
C TYR A 54 -13.44 13.50 -5.74
N ASN A 55 -12.93 12.74 -6.71
CA ASN A 55 -11.58 12.90 -7.28
C ASN A 55 -11.65 13.65 -8.63
N ASP A 56 -12.41 14.72 -8.69
CA ASP A 56 -12.60 15.57 -9.86
C ASP A 56 -11.63 16.77 -9.91
N GLY A 57 -10.76 16.88 -8.89
CA GLY A 57 -9.81 17.98 -8.74
C GLY A 57 -10.41 19.26 -8.16
N SER A 58 -11.73 19.31 -7.89
CA SER A 58 -12.36 20.51 -7.36
C SER A 58 -11.91 20.78 -5.92
N PRO A 59 -11.59 22.05 -5.56
CA PRO A 59 -11.19 22.41 -4.20
C PRO A 59 -12.24 22.08 -3.15
N GLU A 60 -13.51 22.13 -3.49
CA GLU A 60 -14.65 21.87 -2.61
C GLU A 60 -14.65 20.42 -2.09
N ASN A 61 -14.27 19.49 -2.94
CA ASN A 61 -14.22 18.08 -2.58
C ASN A 61 -13.07 17.72 -1.63
N ARG A 62 -12.03 18.54 -1.54
CA ARG A 62 -10.88 18.32 -0.65
C ARG A 62 -11.30 18.29 0.82
N LEU A 63 -12.10 19.28 1.24
CA LEU A 63 -12.61 19.34 2.60
C LEU A 63 -13.61 18.21 2.87
N ALA A 64 -14.54 17.97 1.94
CA ALA A 64 -15.52 16.89 2.07
C ALA A 64 -14.87 15.50 2.25
N LEU A 65 -13.79 15.21 1.53
CA LEU A 65 -13.02 13.97 1.70
C LEU A 65 -12.34 13.91 3.07
N ALA A 66 -11.73 15.02 3.51
CA ALA A 66 -11.08 15.11 4.81
C ALA A 66 -12.06 14.92 5.97
N GLU A 67 -13.21 15.56 5.92
CA GLU A 67 -14.27 15.45 6.93
C GLU A 67 -14.83 14.02 7.02
N ARG A 68 -15.07 13.36 5.88
CA ARG A 68 -15.52 11.97 5.85
C ARG A 68 -14.52 11.01 6.48
N LEU A 69 -13.23 11.17 6.17
CA LEU A 69 -12.20 10.35 6.77
C LEU A 69 -12.07 10.64 8.27
N ALA A 70 -12.09 11.92 8.67
CA ALA A 70 -12.05 12.32 10.07
C ALA A 70 -13.26 11.80 10.87
N ASP A 71 -14.47 11.79 10.27
CA ASP A 71 -15.65 11.19 10.90
C ASP A 71 -15.50 9.66 11.03
N GLY A 72 -14.98 8.98 10.02
CA GLY A 72 -14.66 7.55 10.13
C GLY A 72 -13.67 7.26 11.25
N MET A 73 -12.61 8.06 11.37
CA MET A 73 -11.65 7.98 12.47
C MET A 73 -12.30 8.26 13.84
N ARG A 74 -13.20 9.24 13.92
CA ARG A 74 -13.96 9.57 15.14
C ARG A 74 -14.82 8.39 15.58
N ARG A 75 -15.64 7.86 14.69
CA ARG A 75 -16.50 6.70 14.99
C ARG A 75 -15.70 5.48 15.44
N ALA A 76 -14.56 5.21 14.78
CA ALA A 76 -13.67 4.13 15.19
C ALA A 76 -13.11 4.36 16.60
N TRP A 77 -12.68 5.59 16.90
CA TRP A 77 -12.17 5.96 18.23
C TRP A 77 -13.23 5.79 19.33
N GLU A 78 -14.45 6.30 19.11
CA GLU A 78 -15.56 6.24 20.06
C GLU A 78 -16.03 4.80 20.33
N ASN A 79 -15.93 3.92 19.32
CA ASN A 79 -16.28 2.50 19.43
C ASN A 79 -15.12 1.61 19.90
N THR A 80 -13.95 2.19 20.19
CA THR A 80 -12.78 1.40 20.63
C THR A 80 -12.99 0.82 22.01
N ARG A 81 -12.88 -0.49 22.14
CA ARG A 81 -12.82 -1.21 23.42
C ARG A 81 -11.37 -1.46 23.79
N ARG A 82 -10.89 -0.79 24.83
CA ARG A 82 -9.51 -0.94 25.30
C ARG A 82 -9.35 -2.29 26.01
N GLN A 83 -8.29 -3.00 25.70
CA GLN A 83 -7.89 -4.22 26.37
C GLN A 83 -6.42 -4.10 26.77
N PRO A 84 -6.03 -4.64 27.94
CA PRO A 84 -4.61 -4.72 28.30
C PRO A 84 -3.85 -5.56 27.28
N ILE A 85 -2.62 -5.17 27.00
CA ILE A 85 -1.68 -5.90 26.14
C ILE A 85 -0.45 -6.22 26.96
N ALA A 86 -0.06 -7.49 27.03
CA ALA A 86 1.20 -7.94 27.61
C ALA A 86 2.27 -8.08 26.51
N ALA A 87 3.53 -8.18 26.90
CA ALA A 87 4.63 -8.36 25.94
C ALA A 87 4.44 -9.62 25.06
N GLY A 88 3.86 -10.69 25.61
CA GLY A 88 3.55 -11.90 24.86
C GLY A 88 2.44 -11.77 23.81
N ASP A 89 1.66 -10.69 23.85
CA ASP A 89 0.62 -10.39 22.86
C ASP A 89 1.18 -9.62 21.64
N VAL A 90 2.46 -9.23 21.67
CA VAL A 90 3.13 -8.51 20.60
C VAL A 90 4.00 -9.48 19.82
N SER A 91 3.80 -9.54 18.51
CA SER A 91 4.60 -10.36 17.61
C SER A 91 4.99 -9.60 16.36
N TRP A 92 6.17 -9.93 15.82
CA TRP A 92 6.66 -9.43 14.56
C TRP A 92 7.11 -10.62 13.73
N THR A 93 6.37 -10.95 12.69
CA THR A 93 6.64 -12.09 11.81
C THR A 93 6.95 -11.62 10.40
N ILE A 94 7.88 -12.32 9.77
CA ILE A 94 8.39 -11.96 8.44
C ILE A 94 8.27 -13.17 7.52
N GLU A 95 7.78 -12.96 6.31
CA GLU A 95 7.81 -13.93 5.21
C GLU A 95 8.55 -13.33 4.03
N PRO A 96 9.81 -13.73 3.77
CA PRO A 96 10.57 -13.25 2.64
C PRO A 96 10.08 -13.90 1.34
N VAL A 97 9.68 -13.08 0.36
CA VAL A 97 9.18 -13.55 -0.94
C VAL A 97 10.02 -13.06 -2.09
N ALA A 98 10.22 -13.91 -3.10
CA ALA A 98 10.74 -13.51 -4.40
C ALA A 98 9.57 -13.16 -5.31
N LEU A 99 9.39 -11.87 -5.63
CA LEU A 99 8.35 -11.45 -6.55
C LEU A 99 8.83 -11.63 -8.00
N PRO A 100 7.96 -12.16 -8.89
CA PRO A 100 8.29 -12.37 -10.29
C PRO A 100 8.41 -11.03 -11.03
N PRO A 101 9.56 -10.68 -11.62
CA PRO A 101 9.67 -9.46 -12.40
C PRO A 101 8.84 -9.54 -13.68
N ALA A 102 8.31 -8.39 -14.10
CA ALA A 102 7.51 -8.30 -15.33
C ALA A 102 8.36 -8.68 -16.57
N LYS A 103 7.77 -9.44 -17.50
CA LYS A 103 8.43 -9.95 -18.70
C LYS A 103 8.92 -8.87 -19.66
N HIS A 104 8.33 -7.65 -19.61
CA HIS A 104 8.73 -6.53 -20.46
C HIS A 104 10.04 -5.87 -20.00
N LEU A 105 10.53 -6.18 -18.80
CA LEU A 105 11.78 -5.62 -18.26
C LEU A 105 12.99 -6.39 -18.83
N ALA A 106 13.94 -5.65 -19.40
CA ALA A 106 15.21 -6.20 -19.88
C ALA A 106 16.36 -5.28 -19.44
N ILE A 107 17.42 -5.85 -18.85
CA ILE A 107 18.57 -5.07 -18.35
C ILE A 107 19.20 -4.26 -19.48
N GLU A 108 19.50 -4.90 -20.60
CA GLU A 108 20.21 -4.31 -21.74
C GLU A 108 19.42 -3.11 -22.31
N LYS A 109 18.08 -3.22 -22.36
CA LYS A 109 17.20 -2.14 -22.80
C LYS A 109 17.22 -0.96 -21.83
N LEU A 110 17.13 -1.23 -20.53
CA LEU A 110 17.11 -0.17 -19.49
C LEU A 110 18.46 0.54 -19.41
N GLU A 111 19.57 -0.19 -19.51
CA GLU A 111 20.91 0.40 -19.57
C GLU A 111 21.09 1.30 -20.79
N ALA A 112 20.63 0.85 -21.98
CA ALA A 112 20.67 1.66 -23.20
C ALA A 112 19.82 2.94 -23.10
N LEU A 113 18.65 2.91 -22.44
CA LEU A 113 17.83 4.10 -22.17
C LEU A 113 18.57 5.09 -21.28
N LEU A 114 19.17 4.64 -20.19
CA LEU A 114 19.92 5.50 -19.27
C LEU A 114 21.15 6.16 -19.94
N GLN A 115 21.80 5.48 -20.90
CA GLN A 115 22.94 6.03 -21.64
C GLN A 115 22.55 7.13 -22.65
N ARG A 116 21.28 7.23 -23.05
CA ARG A 116 20.79 8.26 -23.98
C ARG A 116 20.64 9.65 -23.37
N GLY A 117 20.77 9.79 -22.04
CA GLY A 117 20.65 11.08 -21.37
C GLY A 117 19.22 11.62 -21.36
N GLU A 118 18.24 10.77 -21.14
CA GLU A 118 16.82 11.13 -21.00
C GLU A 118 16.60 12.18 -19.88
N PRO A 119 15.51 12.97 -19.94
CA PRO A 119 15.17 13.89 -18.85
C PRO A 119 15.17 13.22 -17.50
N ALA A 120 15.61 13.91 -16.45
CA ALA A 120 15.86 13.37 -15.12
C ALA A 120 14.71 12.53 -14.55
N PHE A 121 13.47 12.92 -14.82
CA PHE A 121 12.29 12.16 -14.36
C PHE A 121 12.16 10.79 -15.05
N ALA A 122 12.37 10.73 -16.37
CA ALA A 122 12.33 9.46 -17.10
C ALA A 122 13.51 8.57 -16.71
N ALA A 123 14.71 9.13 -16.60
CA ALA A 123 15.92 8.43 -16.17
C ALA A 123 15.77 7.84 -14.77
N GLN A 124 15.10 8.55 -13.83
CA GLN A 124 14.80 8.04 -12.49
C GLN A 124 13.90 6.78 -12.54
N GLY A 125 12.86 6.79 -13.39
CA GLY A 125 11.97 5.64 -13.57
C GLY A 125 12.72 4.43 -14.11
N ASP A 126 13.53 4.61 -15.15
CA ASP A 126 14.30 3.51 -15.76
C ASP A 126 15.41 2.99 -14.85
N ALA A 127 16.07 3.86 -14.08
CA ALA A 127 17.05 3.46 -13.08
C ALA A 127 16.38 2.63 -11.95
N SER A 128 15.18 3.00 -11.52
CA SER A 128 14.40 2.24 -10.54
C SER A 128 14.04 0.84 -11.05
N LYS A 129 13.56 0.73 -12.30
CA LYS A 129 13.29 -0.55 -12.96
C LYS A 129 14.52 -1.42 -13.10
N LEU A 130 15.66 -0.82 -13.47
CA LEU A 130 16.93 -1.53 -13.60
C LEU A 130 17.41 -2.05 -12.24
N ALA A 131 17.34 -1.24 -11.20
CA ALA A 131 17.69 -1.64 -9.83
C ALA A 131 16.79 -2.80 -9.35
N TRP A 132 15.49 -2.71 -9.58
CA TRP A 132 14.54 -3.77 -9.29
C TRP A 132 14.90 -5.09 -10.00
N LEU A 133 15.10 -5.05 -11.31
CA LEU A 133 15.40 -6.24 -12.09
C LEU A 133 16.75 -6.89 -11.69
N ARG A 134 17.75 -6.07 -11.37
CA ARG A 134 19.04 -6.54 -10.84
C ARG A 134 18.88 -7.22 -9.48
N ARG A 135 18.05 -6.64 -8.57
CA ARG A 135 17.71 -7.26 -7.28
C ARG A 135 17.05 -8.61 -7.47
N CYS A 136 16.06 -8.72 -8.37
CA CYS A 136 15.39 -9.99 -8.67
C CYS A 136 16.37 -11.04 -9.20
N ARG A 137 17.25 -10.68 -10.15
CA ARG A 137 18.27 -11.60 -10.70
C ARG A 137 19.32 -12.05 -9.68
N ALA A 138 19.61 -11.21 -8.70
CA ALA A 138 20.48 -11.55 -7.57
C ALA A 138 19.80 -12.43 -6.51
N GLY A 139 18.53 -12.82 -6.71
CA GLY A 139 17.77 -13.64 -5.75
C GLY A 139 17.33 -12.88 -4.50
N HIS A 140 17.31 -11.54 -4.56
CA HIS A 140 16.86 -10.71 -3.43
C HIS A 140 15.37 -10.90 -3.17
N LYS A 141 15.02 -11.06 -1.90
CA LYS A 141 13.63 -11.21 -1.47
C LYS A 141 13.11 -9.93 -0.83
N ILE A 142 11.81 -9.72 -0.91
CA ILE A 142 11.10 -8.67 -0.19
C ILE A 142 10.46 -9.28 1.06
N ASP A 143 10.61 -8.62 2.19
CA ASP A 143 9.99 -9.03 3.44
C ASP A 143 8.54 -8.56 3.50
N ILE A 144 7.62 -9.53 3.50
CA ILE A 144 6.21 -9.27 3.86
C ILE A 144 6.11 -9.44 5.36
N VAL A 145 5.58 -8.43 6.03
CA VAL A 145 5.61 -8.37 7.49
C VAL A 145 4.20 -8.36 8.08
N CYS A 146 4.03 -9.02 9.22
CA CYS A 146 2.83 -8.94 10.03
C CYS A 146 3.19 -8.55 11.47
N LEU A 147 2.72 -7.38 11.90
CA LEU A 147 2.72 -6.99 13.31
C LEU A 147 1.46 -7.53 13.97
N GLY A 148 1.61 -8.38 14.98
CA GLY A 148 0.53 -8.84 15.86
C GLY A 148 0.44 -8.00 17.14
N LEU A 149 -0.77 -7.57 17.49
CA LEU A 149 -1.08 -6.83 18.73
C LEU A 149 -2.37 -7.41 19.32
N GLY A 150 -2.25 -8.40 20.21
CA GLY A 150 -3.40 -9.16 20.70
C GLY A 150 -4.20 -9.75 19.53
N ARG A 151 -5.45 -9.34 19.36
CA ARG A 151 -6.32 -9.77 18.25
C ARG A 151 -6.17 -8.95 16.96
N ALA A 152 -5.30 -7.95 16.92
CA ALA A 152 -5.04 -7.18 15.70
C ALA A 152 -3.85 -7.77 14.92
N ARG A 153 -3.95 -7.73 13.61
CA ARG A 153 -2.89 -8.08 12.65
C ARG A 153 -2.72 -6.93 11.68
N ILE A 154 -1.52 -6.42 11.56
CA ILE A 154 -1.18 -5.34 10.62
C ILE A 154 -0.19 -5.92 9.62
N LEU A 155 -0.66 -6.13 8.40
CA LEU A 155 0.16 -6.59 7.28
C LEU A 155 0.81 -5.40 6.59
N HIS A 156 2.10 -5.52 6.30
CA HIS A 156 2.84 -4.56 5.50
C HIS A 156 3.11 -5.19 4.14
N LEU A 157 2.47 -4.64 3.09
CA LEU A 157 2.57 -5.12 1.72
C LEU A 157 3.44 -4.21 0.86
N PRO A 158 4.13 -4.76 -0.17
CA PRO A 158 5.01 -3.99 -1.03
C PRO A 158 4.24 -3.26 -2.12
N GLY A 159 4.78 -2.15 -2.60
CA GLY A 159 4.23 -1.43 -3.73
C GLY A 159 2.79 -0.95 -3.56
N GLU A 160 2.14 -0.66 -4.66
CA GLU A 160 0.73 -0.26 -4.74
C GLU A 160 -0.15 -1.49 -5.00
N THR A 161 -0.29 -2.33 -3.96
CA THR A 161 -1.13 -3.54 -4.04
C THR A 161 -2.60 -3.18 -4.22
N PHE A 162 -3.31 -3.96 -5.03
CA PHE A 162 -4.75 -3.83 -5.26
C PHE A 162 -5.54 -4.19 -4.00
N VAL A 163 -6.76 -3.65 -3.87
CA VAL A 163 -7.61 -3.83 -2.69
C VAL A 163 -7.99 -5.29 -2.43
N GLU A 164 -8.00 -6.12 -3.45
CA GLU A 164 -8.28 -7.56 -3.39
C GLU A 164 -7.36 -8.28 -2.40
N TYR A 165 -6.10 -7.90 -2.31
CA TYR A 165 -5.16 -8.43 -1.30
C TYR A 165 -5.61 -8.13 0.14
N GLN A 166 -6.09 -6.91 0.38
CA GLN A 166 -6.62 -6.51 1.69
C GLN A 166 -7.94 -7.24 2.02
N LEU A 167 -8.82 -7.38 1.05
CA LEU A 167 -10.09 -8.08 1.22
C LEU A 167 -9.86 -9.57 1.48
N ALA A 168 -8.94 -10.21 0.74
CA ALA A 168 -8.56 -11.60 0.96
C ALA A 168 -7.92 -11.83 2.33
N ALA A 169 -7.05 -10.90 2.79
CA ALA A 169 -6.46 -10.97 4.11
C ALA A 169 -7.52 -10.92 5.23
N LYS A 170 -8.50 -10.02 5.12
CA LYS A 170 -9.64 -9.94 6.06
C LYS A 170 -10.52 -11.18 6.03
N ALA A 171 -10.80 -11.70 4.84
CA ALA A 171 -11.60 -12.91 4.68
C ALA A 171 -10.90 -14.17 5.23
N ALA A 172 -9.56 -14.23 5.18
CA ALA A 172 -8.78 -15.35 5.70
C ALA A 172 -8.86 -15.47 7.24
N ARG A 173 -9.08 -14.37 7.96
CA ARG A 173 -9.18 -14.34 9.44
C ARG A 173 -10.29 -13.38 9.88
N PRO A 174 -11.57 -13.78 9.69
CA PRO A 174 -12.72 -12.96 10.09
C PRO A 174 -12.86 -12.82 11.61
N ASP A 175 -12.18 -13.67 12.36
CA ASP A 175 -12.08 -13.65 13.82
C ASP A 175 -11.10 -12.59 14.35
N LEU A 176 -10.22 -12.04 13.51
CA LEU A 176 -9.21 -11.04 13.88
C LEU A 176 -9.54 -9.67 13.26
N PHE A 177 -8.99 -8.61 13.87
CA PHE A 177 -8.93 -7.30 13.24
C PHE A 177 -7.71 -7.24 12.32
N VAL A 178 -7.92 -7.36 11.01
CA VAL A 178 -6.85 -7.31 10.01
C VAL A 178 -6.82 -5.93 9.36
N ALA A 179 -5.68 -5.23 9.51
CA ALA A 179 -5.34 -4.00 8.81
C ALA A 179 -4.20 -4.24 7.82
N VAL A 180 -4.16 -3.46 6.76
CA VAL A 180 -3.11 -3.52 5.74
C VAL A 180 -2.50 -2.14 5.56
N ALA A 181 -1.18 -2.05 5.61
CA ALA A 181 -0.38 -0.93 5.14
C ALA A 181 0.27 -1.33 3.81
N GLY A 182 -0.06 -0.62 2.75
CA GLY A 182 0.60 -0.73 1.45
C GLY A 182 1.86 0.11 1.40
N TYR A 183 2.46 0.19 0.21
CA TYR A 183 3.61 1.05 -0.09
C TYR A 183 4.88 0.73 0.72
N GLY A 184 5.09 -0.51 1.10
CA GLY A 184 6.30 -0.98 1.79
C GLY A 184 7.55 -0.87 0.91
N ASP A 185 8.16 -1.98 0.46
CA ASP A 185 9.18 -1.92 -0.59
C ASP A 185 8.51 -1.54 -1.91
N TYR A 186 8.74 -0.32 -2.39
CA TYR A 186 8.04 0.27 -3.54
C TYR A 186 8.57 -0.21 -4.90
N ALA A 187 9.62 -0.99 -4.95
CA ALA A 187 10.24 -1.43 -6.21
C ALA A 187 9.29 -2.18 -7.18
N PRO A 188 8.28 -2.95 -6.72
CA PRO A 188 7.28 -3.55 -7.61
C PRO A 188 6.38 -2.56 -8.32
N TRP A 189 6.22 -1.34 -7.85
CA TRP A 189 5.23 -0.33 -8.25
C TRP A 189 3.82 -0.90 -8.07
N TYR A 190 2.91 -0.80 -9.06
CA TYR A 190 1.58 -1.41 -8.94
C TYR A 190 1.65 -2.94 -8.94
N VAL A 191 0.84 -3.53 -8.06
CA VAL A 191 0.74 -4.97 -7.89
C VAL A 191 -0.70 -5.40 -8.03
N GLY A 192 -1.07 -5.76 -9.26
CA GLY A 192 -2.42 -6.21 -9.62
C GLY A 192 -2.68 -7.68 -9.27
N THR A 193 -3.92 -8.10 -9.47
CA THR A 193 -4.32 -9.52 -9.49
C THR A 193 -4.11 -10.12 -10.87
N ALA A 194 -4.05 -11.44 -11.00
CA ALA A 194 -3.86 -12.11 -12.28
C ALA A 194 -4.92 -11.69 -13.31
N ILE A 195 -6.20 -11.65 -12.90
CA ILE A 195 -7.30 -11.20 -13.76
C ILE A 195 -7.13 -9.75 -14.21
N ALA A 196 -6.59 -8.87 -13.37
CA ALA A 196 -6.37 -7.47 -13.73
C ALA A 196 -5.30 -7.32 -14.83
N TYR A 197 -4.26 -8.18 -14.84
CA TYR A 197 -3.29 -8.21 -15.94
C TYR A 197 -3.91 -8.68 -17.26
N GLU A 198 -4.87 -9.59 -17.21
CA GLU A 198 -5.61 -10.04 -18.42
C GLU A 198 -6.56 -8.95 -18.93
N GLN A 199 -7.23 -8.26 -18.03
CA GLN A 199 -8.15 -7.16 -18.37
C GLN A 199 -7.42 -5.92 -18.88
N GLY A 200 -6.15 -5.74 -18.51
CA GLY A 200 -5.36 -4.57 -18.86
C GLY A 200 -5.72 -3.35 -18.00
N GLY A 201 -5.24 -2.20 -18.43
CA GLY A 201 -5.39 -0.92 -17.72
C GLY A 201 -4.04 -0.31 -17.37
N TYR A 202 -4.06 0.91 -16.82
CA TYR A 202 -2.83 1.64 -16.50
C TYR A 202 -2.00 0.91 -15.46
N GLU A 203 -2.62 0.49 -14.38
CA GLU A 203 -1.94 -0.05 -13.19
C GLU A 203 -1.21 -1.37 -13.45
N THR A 204 -1.64 -2.13 -14.46
CA THR A 204 -1.01 -3.40 -14.87
C THR A 204 -0.16 -3.27 -16.13
N SER A 205 -0.03 -2.05 -16.65
CA SER A 205 0.72 -1.76 -17.87
C SER A 205 2.25 -1.66 -17.63
N PRO A 206 3.08 -1.80 -18.69
CA PRO A 206 4.54 -1.70 -18.59
C PRO A 206 5.09 -0.43 -17.94
N PRO A 207 4.51 0.77 -18.12
CA PRO A 207 4.97 1.95 -17.41
C PRO A 207 4.65 1.99 -15.92
N ALA A 208 3.69 1.18 -15.44
CA ALA A 208 3.16 1.28 -14.08
C ALA A 208 3.45 0.06 -13.19
N SER A 209 3.70 -1.13 -13.74
CA SER A 209 3.93 -2.34 -12.96
C SER A 209 5.27 -3.00 -13.33
N ASN A 210 6.03 -3.35 -12.32
CA ASN A 210 7.33 -4.02 -12.46
C ASN A 210 7.28 -5.53 -12.18
N VAL A 211 6.09 -6.08 -11.94
CA VAL A 211 5.85 -7.50 -11.63
C VAL A 211 4.89 -8.15 -12.63
N GLY A 212 4.95 -9.48 -12.75
CA GLY A 212 4.04 -10.26 -13.59
C GLY A 212 2.80 -10.75 -12.82
N PRO A 213 1.79 -11.31 -13.54
CA PRO A 213 0.52 -11.77 -12.95
C PRO A 213 0.70 -12.87 -11.89
N GLU A 214 1.81 -13.62 -11.94
CA GLU A 214 2.15 -14.66 -10.98
C GLU A 214 2.36 -14.11 -9.56
N VAL A 215 2.54 -12.79 -9.41
CA VAL A 215 2.71 -12.09 -8.13
C VAL A 215 1.53 -12.33 -7.19
N GLU A 216 0.32 -12.50 -7.71
CA GLU A 216 -0.87 -12.76 -6.89
C GLU A 216 -0.71 -14.03 -6.06
N GLY A 217 -0.31 -15.13 -6.69
CA GLY A 217 -0.09 -16.41 -6.02
C GLY A 217 0.95 -16.31 -4.90
N VAL A 218 2.05 -15.60 -5.16
CA VAL A 218 3.14 -15.41 -4.19
C VAL A 218 2.67 -14.60 -2.98
N LEU A 219 2.05 -13.45 -3.20
CA LEU A 219 1.59 -12.59 -2.09
C LEU A 219 0.43 -13.20 -1.31
N MET A 220 -0.53 -13.84 -1.98
CA MET A 220 -1.65 -14.50 -1.30
C MET A 220 -1.17 -15.68 -0.43
N ALA A 221 -0.13 -16.41 -0.85
CA ALA A 221 0.49 -17.46 -0.04
C ALA A 221 1.17 -16.87 1.20
N ALA A 222 1.95 -15.80 1.05
CA ALA A 222 2.62 -15.12 2.15
C ALA A 222 1.63 -14.54 3.17
N ILE A 223 0.57 -13.86 2.69
CA ILE A 223 -0.49 -13.32 3.54
C ILE A 223 -1.15 -14.43 4.38
N ARG A 224 -1.54 -15.53 3.74
CA ARG A 224 -2.16 -16.66 4.46
C ARG A 224 -1.23 -17.23 5.52
N LYS A 225 0.05 -17.44 5.18
CA LYS A 225 1.05 -17.98 6.10
C LYS A 225 1.27 -17.07 7.31
N LEU A 226 1.40 -15.75 7.09
CA LEU A 226 1.58 -14.77 8.17
C LEU A 226 0.37 -14.68 9.09
N LEU A 227 -0.84 -14.81 8.55
CA LEU A 227 -2.07 -14.78 9.34
C LEU A 227 -2.37 -16.09 10.09
N GLN A 228 -1.82 -17.22 9.64
CA GLN A 228 -1.95 -18.53 10.33
C GLN A 228 -0.99 -18.66 11.51
N ASN A 229 0.22 -18.12 11.40
CA ASN A 229 1.28 -18.25 12.39
C ASN A 229 1.14 -17.31 13.61
N GLY A 230 0.20 -16.41 13.62
CA GLY A 230 -0.09 -15.55 14.78
C GLY A 230 -1.00 -16.28 15.79
N LYS A 231 -0.42 -16.78 16.90
CA LYS A 231 -1.17 -17.25 18.08
C LYS A 231 -1.98 -16.13 18.69
#